data_ac56311881f636938a9f8ad92f89b74a
#
_entry.id   ac56311881f636938a9f8ad92f89b74a
#
_cell.length_a   1.000
_cell.length_b   1.000
_cell.length_c   1.000
_cell.angle_alpha   90.00
_cell.angle_beta   90.00
_cell.angle_gamma   90.00
#
_symmetry.space_group_name_H-M   'P 1'
#
loop_
_entity.id
_entity.type
_entity.pdbx_description
1 polymer ?
#
loop_
_entity_poly.entity_id
_entity_poly.type
_entity_poly.pdbx_seq_one_letter_code
_entity_poly.pdbx_strand_id
1 'polypeptide(L)'
;GIRIDAITVQNEPLYGGNNPSMVMQATEQANFVANHLGPAFAANSIDTKILIYDHNADRIDYPMTVLNDQVARRFVDGSAFHLYGGRIEDISALHDAHPDKNLYFTEQWVGAPGNLASDLAWHTKMLIIGATRNWCRNVLEWNLAADPNQDPHTSGGCSQCLGAITISGDLVARNPAYYILAHAAKFVRPGSVRIESTIPGSLYNVAFRTPDGKKVLIVLNDDATSRVFRIKDGAKELLSYLKSGSVGTYVW
;
A
#
# COMPACT_ATOMS: atom_id res chain seq x y z
N GLY A 1 15.24 20.47 -7.21
CA GLY A 1 14.03 19.79 -7.66
C GLY A 1 13.67 18.62 -6.71
N ILE A 2 12.49 18.06 -6.88
CA ILE A 2 12.06 16.87 -6.14
C ILE A 2 12.51 15.64 -6.94
N ARG A 3 13.24 14.73 -6.31
CA ARG A 3 13.58 13.46 -6.93
C ARG A 3 12.34 12.56 -6.99
N ILE A 4 12.10 11.97 -8.16
CA ILE A 4 11.05 10.96 -8.36
C ILE A 4 11.68 9.58 -8.28
N ASP A 5 11.35 8.80 -7.25
CA ASP A 5 11.93 7.47 -7.03
C ASP A 5 11.31 6.40 -7.91
N ALA A 6 10.02 6.50 -8.21
CA ALA A 6 9.30 5.54 -9.04
C ALA A 6 8.14 6.20 -9.76
N ILE A 7 7.76 5.64 -10.90
CA ILE A 7 6.51 5.94 -11.61
C ILE A 7 5.77 4.64 -11.90
N THR A 8 4.45 4.68 -11.97
CA THR A 8 3.66 3.63 -12.63
C THR A 8 3.48 3.99 -14.10
N VAL A 9 3.37 2.97 -14.97
CA VAL A 9 3.18 3.20 -16.41
C VAL A 9 1.84 3.89 -16.66
N GLN A 10 0.80 3.44 -15.95
CA GLN A 10 -0.56 3.96 -16.05
C GLN A 10 -1.37 3.54 -14.84
N ASN A 11 -2.19 4.45 -14.31
CA ASN A 11 -3.20 4.13 -13.30
C ASN A 11 -4.32 3.28 -13.92
N GLU A 12 -4.66 2.18 -13.28
CA GLU A 12 -5.79 1.29 -13.60
C GLU A 12 -5.95 0.95 -15.08
N PRO A 13 -4.97 0.28 -15.71
CA PRO A 13 -4.93 0.10 -17.17
C PRO A 13 -6.09 -0.74 -17.74
N LEU A 14 -6.86 -1.44 -16.93
CA LEU A 14 -8.03 -2.20 -17.36
C LEU A 14 -9.35 -1.44 -17.16
N TYR A 15 -9.30 -0.23 -16.61
CA TYR A 15 -10.49 0.59 -16.36
C TYR A 15 -10.48 1.88 -17.20
N GLY A 16 -11.31 1.92 -18.24
CA GLY A 16 -11.43 3.08 -19.12
C GLY A 16 -12.37 4.19 -18.63
N GLY A 17 -12.90 4.07 -17.40
CA GLY A 17 -13.85 5.03 -16.82
C GLY A 17 -13.23 6.15 -15.99
N ASN A 18 -11.95 6.08 -15.67
CA ASN A 18 -11.24 7.17 -14.99
C ASN A 18 -11.11 8.40 -15.91
N ASN A 19 -10.88 9.57 -15.32
CA ASN A 19 -10.89 10.83 -16.08
C ASN A 19 -9.63 11.68 -15.78
N PRO A 20 -8.58 11.65 -16.62
CA PRO A 20 -8.45 10.93 -17.90
C PRO A 20 -8.15 9.43 -17.71
N SER A 21 -8.39 8.64 -18.76
CA SER A 21 -8.13 7.21 -18.76
C SER A 21 -7.84 6.68 -20.16
N MET A 22 -7.18 5.52 -20.21
CA MET A 22 -6.90 4.77 -21.42
C MET A 22 -6.78 3.28 -21.07
N VAL A 23 -7.50 2.40 -21.76
CA VAL A 23 -7.34 0.97 -21.59
C VAL A 23 -6.02 0.51 -22.23
N MET A 24 -5.22 -0.22 -21.48
CA MET A 24 -3.97 -0.83 -21.94
C MET A 24 -3.92 -2.29 -21.51
N GLN A 25 -3.81 -3.20 -22.45
CA GLN A 25 -3.69 -4.63 -22.13
C GLN A 25 -2.27 -4.99 -21.67
N ALA A 26 -2.12 -6.12 -20.98
CA ALA A 26 -0.82 -6.54 -20.42
C ALA A 26 0.29 -6.67 -21.49
N THR A 27 -0.06 -7.18 -22.67
CA THR A 27 0.88 -7.30 -23.78
C THR A 27 1.27 -5.95 -24.39
N GLU A 28 0.37 -4.97 -24.36
CA GLU A 28 0.64 -3.60 -24.81
C GLU A 28 1.55 -2.89 -23.81
N GLN A 29 1.32 -3.07 -22.51
CA GLN A 29 2.20 -2.53 -21.48
C GLN A 29 3.60 -3.17 -21.53
N ALA A 30 3.68 -4.50 -21.74
CA ALA A 30 4.95 -5.18 -21.95
C ALA A 30 5.71 -4.61 -23.15
N ASN A 31 5.03 -4.46 -24.29
CA ASN A 31 5.62 -3.87 -25.51
C ASN A 31 6.10 -2.43 -25.25
N PHE A 32 5.27 -1.59 -24.62
CA PHE A 32 5.65 -0.20 -24.31
C PHE A 32 6.87 -0.10 -23.41
N VAL A 33 6.94 -0.93 -22.35
CA VAL A 33 8.09 -0.95 -21.44
C VAL A 33 9.34 -1.46 -22.17
N ALA A 34 9.20 -2.55 -22.92
CA ALA A 34 10.33 -3.20 -23.60
C ALA A 34 10.96 -2.34 -24.70
N ASN A 35 10.14 -1.68 -25.50
CA ASN A 35 10.58 -1.06 -26.75
C ASN A 35 10.62 0.47 -26.72
N HIS A 36 10.00 1.11 -25.71
CA HIS A 36 9.90 2.56 -25.64
C HIS A 36 10.37 3.12 -24.30
N LEU A 37 9.66 2.89 -23.21
CA LEU A 37 9.91 3.51 -21.92
C LEU A 37 11.26 3.10 -21.31
N GLY A 38 11.52 1.79 -21.26
CA GLY A 38 12.76 1.25 -20.67
C GLY A 38 14.01 1.72 -21.43
N PRO A 39 14.06 1.56 -22.77
CA PRO A 39 15.18 2.09 -23.58
C PRO A 39 15.36 3.61 -23.46
N ALA A 40 14.26 4.39 -23.39
CA ALA A 40 14.34 5.83 -23.24
C ALA A 40 14.94 6.23 -21.87
N PHE A 41 14.55 5.54 -20.78
CA PHE A 41 15.15 5.76 -19.46
C PHE A 41 16.62 5.42 -19.44
N ALA A 42 17.00 4.27 -20.00
CA ALA A 42 18.38 3.84 -20.10
C ALA A 42 19.26 4.82 -20.91
N ALA A 43 18.78 5.25 -22.09
CA ALA A 43 19.49 6.16 -22.97
C ALA A 43 19.71 7.56 -22.35
N ASN A 44 18.80 7.99 -21.46
CA ASN A 44 18.87 9.29 -20.80
C ASN A 44 19.39 9.22 -19.34
N SER A 45 19.90 8.07 -18.91
CA SER A 45 20.41 7.85 -17.53
C SER A 45 19.38 8.23 -16.44
N ILE A 46 18.09 7.92 -16.69
CA ILE A 46 17.00 8.15 -15.74
C ILE A 46 16.94 6.93 -14.81
N ASP A 47 17.19 7.15 -13.51
CA ASP A 47 17.21 6.11 -12.47
C ASP A 47 15.85 5.90 -11.77
N THR A 48 14.82 6.62 -12.19
CA THR A 48 13.45 6.45 -11.71
C THR A 48 12.95 5.05 -12.02
N LYS A 49 12.46 4.34 -11.02
CA LYS A 49 11.95 2.97 -11.15
C LYS A 49 10.68 2.94 -11.97
N ILE A 50 10.54 1.91 -12.80
CA ILE A 50 9.31 1.64 -13.56
C ILE A 50 8.52 0.57 -12.82
N LEU A 51 7.30 0.91 -12.40
CA LEU A 51 6.33 -0.01 -11.82
C LEU A 51 5.24 -0.29 -12.86
N ILE A 52 4.84 -1.54 -12.93
CA ILE A 52 3.81 -1.99 -13.88
C ILE A 52 2.48 -2.25 -13.17
N TYR A 53 1.44 -2.43 -13.95
CA TYR A 53 0.09 -2.75 -13.56
C TYR A 53 -0.63 -1.57 -12.89
N ASP A 54 -0.48 -1.37 -11.58
CA ASP A 54 -1.13 -0.28 -10.83
C ASP A 54 -2.66 -0.39 -10.82
N HIS A 55 -3.16 -1.57 -10.41
CA HIS A 55 -4.59 -1.90 -10.39
C HIS A 55 -4.91 -2.98 -9.33
N ASN A 56 -6.16 -3.47 -9.32
CA ASN A 56 -6.70 -4.37 -8.32
C ASN A 56 -6.02 -5.75 -8.26
N ALA A 57 -6.02 -6.34 -7.05
CA ALA A 57 -5.38 -7.63 -6.78
C ALA A 57 -6.09 -8.85 -7.42
N ASP A 58 -7.18 -8.65 -8.16
CA ASP A 58 -7.97 -9.71 -8.82
C ASP A 58 -7.42 -10.15 -10.21
N ARG A 59 -6.42 -9.43 -10.76
CA ARG A 59 -5.87 -9.71 -12.09
C ARG A 59 -4.35 -9.86 -12.04
N ILE A 60 -3.88 -10.79 -11.24
CA ILE A 60 -2.45 -11.14 -11.12
C ILE A 60 -1.84 -11.64 -12.45
N ASP A 61 -2.69 -12.16 -13.33
CA ASP A 61 -2.30 -12.54 -14.69
C ASP A 61 -1.72 -11.37 -15.52
N TYR A 62 -2.15 -10.14 -15.25
CA TYR A 62 -1.65 -8.96 -15.96
C TYR A 62 -0.16 -8.71 -15.67
N PRO A 63 0.26 -8.42 -14.42
CA PRO A 63 1.68 -8.21 -14.11
C PRO A 63 2.51 -9.47 -14.38
N MET A 64 1.94 -10.68 -14.23
CA MET A 64 2.60 -11.93 -14.61
C MET A 64 2.97 -11.95 -16.10
N THR A 65 2.04 -11.53 -16.97
CA THR A 65 2.26 -11.44 -18.42
C THR A 65 3.42 -10.49 -18.73
N VAL A 66 3.45 -9.30 -18.11
CA VAL A 66 4.50 -8.32 -18.33
C VAL A 66 5.86 -8.82 -17.83
N LEU A 67 5.92 -9.45 -16.66
CA LEU A 67 7.16 -9.97 -16.08
C LEU A 67 7.66 -11.24 -16.76
N ASN A 68 6.82 -11.97 -17.45
CA ASN A 68 7.22 -13.11 -18.29
C ASN A 68 7.87 -12.66 -19.63
N ASP A 69 7.65 -11.41 -20.06
CA ASP A 69 8.39 -10.85 -21.18
C ASP A 69 9.83 -10.55 -20.76
N GLN A 70 10.79 -11.26 -21.36
CA GLN A 70 12.21 -11.20 -20.98
C GLN A 70 12.88 -9.85 -21.27
N VAL A 71 12.33 -9.03 -22.16
CA VAL A 71 12.85 -7.70 -22.48
C VAL A 71 12.26 -6.67 -21.53
N ALA A 72 10.92 -6.62 -21.40
CA ALA A 72 10.22 -5.70 -20.49
C ALA A 72 10.72 -5.86 -19.03
N ARG A 73 10.82 -7.11 -18.57
CA ARG A 73 11.25 -7.44 -17.20
C ARG A 73 12.57 -6.77 -16.79
N ARG A 74 13.50 -6.54 -17.70
CA ARG A 74 14.81 -5.93 -17.40
C ARG A 74 14.70 -4.50 -16.91
N PHE A 75 13.67 -3.80 -17.34
CA PHE A 75 13.41 -2.39 -17.01
C PHE A 75 12.46 -2.22 -15.83
N VAL A 76 11.73 -3.27 -15.44
CA VAL A 76 10.71 -3.24 -14.39
C VAL A 76 11.34 -3.46 -13.02
N ASP A 77 11.11 -2.57 -12.08
CA ASP A 77 11.48 -2.75 -10.67
C ASP A 77 10.45 -3.63 -9.92
N GLY A 78 9.18 -3.47 -10.22
CA GLY A 78 8.11 -4.21 -9.58
C GLY A 78 6.71 -3.89 -10.08
N SER A 79 5.72 -4.44 -9.38
CA SER A 79 4.30 -4.28 -9.71
C SER A 79 3.55 -3.55 -8.61
N ALA A 80 2.64 -2.66 -9.01
CA ALA A 80 1.82 -1.85 -8.13
C ALA A 80 0.39 -2.39 -8.06
N PHE A 81 -0.23 -2.29 -6.87
CA PHE A 81 -1.53 -2.87 -6.59
C PHE A 81 -2.47 -1.91 -5.86
N HIS A 82 -3.77 -2.04 -6.16
CA HIS A 82 -4.92 -1.51 -5.46
C HIS A 82 -5.74 -2.65 -4.85
N LEU A 83 -6.75 -2.35 -4.03
CA LEU A 83 -7.59 -3.36 -3.40
C LEU A 83 -9.10 -3.01 -3.46
N TYR A 84 -9.56 -2.47 -4.57
CA TYR A 84 -10.99 -2.33 -4.84
C TYR A 84 -11.61 -3.64 -5.37
N GLY A 85 -10.78 -4.61 -5.74
CA GLY A 85 -11.13 -5.96 -6.15
C GLY A 85 -10.03 -6.97 -5.84
N GLY A 86 -10.42 -8.25 -5.67
CA GLY A 86 -9.49 -9.32 -5.33
C GLY A 86 -9.19 -9.41 -3.83
N ARG A 87 -8.14 -10.13 -3.49
CA ARG A 87 -7.68 -10.35 -2.12
C ARG A 87 -6.22 -9.99 -2.02
N ILE A 88 -5.83 -9.36 -0.91
CA ILE A 88 -4.43 -8.92 -0.73
C ILE A 88 -3.45 -10.10 -0.71
N GLU A 89 -3.89 -11.28 -0.28
CA GLU A 89 -3.06 -12.48 -0.26
C GLU A 89 -2.69 -12.99 -1.65
N ASP A 90 -3.52 -12.70 -2.66
CA ASP A 90 -3.32 -13.21 -4.03
C ASP A 90 -2.07 -12.62 -4.69
N ILE A 91 -1.62 -11.42 -4.25
CA ILE A 91 -0.39 -10.80 -4.79
C ILE A 91 0.87 -11.59 -4.47
N SER A 92 0.86 -12.44 -3.43
CA SER A 92 2.00 -13.30 -3.10
C SER A 92 2.34 -14.29 -4.22
N ALA A 93 1.36 -14.70 -5.03
CA ALA A 93 1.62 -15.56 -6.18
C ALA A 93 2.56 -14.90 -7.22
N LEU A 94 2.48 -13.57 -7.36
CA LEU A 94 3.40 -12.86 -8.23
C LEU A 94 4.83 -12.80 -7.65
N HIS A 95 4.94 -12.58 -6.33
CA HIS A 95 6.24 -12.62 -5.64
C HIS A 95 6.89 -14.00 -5.75
N ASP A 96 6.12 -15.06 -5.56
CA ASP A 96 6.64 -16.44 -5.61
C ASP A 96 7.13 -16.80 -7.01
N ALA A 97 6.48 -16.27 -8.07
CA ALA A 97 6.91 -16.47 -9.46
C ALA A 97 8.11 -15.57 -9.85
N HIS A 98 8.21 -14.39 -9.27
CA HIS A 98 9.23 -13.37 -9.59
C HIS A 98 9.85 -12.78 -8.31
N PRO A 99 10.59 -13.56 -7.49
CA PRO A 99 11.06 -13.13 -6.17
C PRO A 99 12.11 -12.02 -6.20
N ASP A 100 12.70 -11.75 -7.36
CA ASP A 100 13.61 -10.64 -7.61
C ASP A 100 12.89 -9.31 -7.89
N LYS A 101 11.56 -9.33 -8.04
CA LYS A 101 10.73 -8.14 -8.29
C LYS A 101 10.00 -7.68 -7.04
N ASN A 102 9.88 -6.36 -6.91
CA ASN A 102 9.22 -5.75 -5.77
C ASN A 102 7.71 -5.68 -5.97
N LEU A 103 6.96 -5.67 -4.86
CA LEU A 103 5.54 -5.36 -4.84
C LEU A 103 5.30 -4.04 -4.11
N TYR A 104 4.35 -3.27 -4.61
CA TYR A 104 3.99 -1.95 -4.10
C TYR A 104 2.47 -1.88 -3.93
N PHE A 105 2.00 -1.34 -2.82
CA PHE A 105 0.60 -1.00 -2.65
C PHE A 105 0.44 0.50 -2.87
N THR A 106 -0.24 0.89 -3.94
CA THR A 106 -0.19 2.26 -4.45
C THR A 106 -1.48 3.03 -4.28
N GLU A 107 -2.61 2.35 -4.03
CA GLU A 107 -3.88 3.06 -3.85
C GLU A 107 -4.92 2.27 -3.09
N GLN A 108 -5.56 2.94 -2.15
CA GLN A 108 -6.87 2.64 -1.56
C GLN A 108 -7.43 3.93 -0.98
N TRP A 109 -8.72 4.18 -1.11
CA TRP A 109 -9.36 5.40 -0.62
C TRP A 109 -10.14 5.19 0.68
N VAL A 110 -10.27 6.25 1.46
CA VAL A 110 -11.29 6.37 2.50
C VAL A 110 -12.42 7.23 1.94
N GLY A 111 -13.65 6.68 1.93
CA GLY A 111 -14.81 7.42 1.43
C GLY A 111 -15.34 8.42 2.45
N ALA A 112 -15.73 9.61 1.98
CA ALA A 112 -16.37 10.63 2.82
C ALA A 112 -17.78 10.16 3.28
N PRO A 113 -18.20 10.47 4.54
CA PRO A 113 -17.51 11.32 5.52
C PRO A 113 -16.43 10.59 6.34
N GLY A 114 -16.18 9.30 6.07
CA GLY A 114 -15.31 8.44 6.84
C GLY A 114 -15.95 7.90 8.12
N ASN A 115 -15.49 6.74 8.56
CA ASN A 115 -15.83 6.16 9.86
C ASN A 115 -14.57 5.63 10.51
N LEU A 116 -14.05 6.34 11.51
CA LEU A 116 -12.77 6.00 12.12
C LEU A 116 -12.69 4.54 12.59
N ALA A 117 -13.75 3.99 13.15
CA ALA A 117 -13.71 2.64 13.71
C ALA A 117 -13.61 1.57 12.61
N SER A 118 -14.49 1.62 11.59
CA SER A 118 -14.47 0.65 10.48
C SER A 118 -13.27 0.85 9.58
N ASP A 119 -12.94 2.10 9.23
CA ASP A 119 -11.83 2.40 8.34
C ASP A 119 -10.49 2.04 8.97
N LEU A 120 -10.28 2.38 10.27
CA LEU A 120 -9.06 2.01 10.99
C LEU A 120 -8.89 0.49 11.04
N ALA A 121 -9.95 -0.26 11.33
CA ALA A 121 -9.88 -1.72 11.42
C ALA A 121 -9.58 -2.34 10.05
N TRP A 122 -10.36 -1.98 9.02
CA TRP A 122 -10.23 -2.59 7.69
C TRP A 122 -8.89 -2.25 7.03
N HIS A 123 -8.54 -0.95 6.97
CA HIS A 123 -7.30 -0.51 6.31
C HIS A 123 -6.04 -0.99 7.06
N THR A 124 -6.08 -1.01 8.41
CA THR A 124 -4.95 -1.58 9.16
C THR A 124 -4.81 -3.07 8.86
N LYS A 125 -5.92 -3.83 8.85
CA LYS A 125 -5.91 -5.26 8.56
C LYS A 125 -5.43 -5.58 7.16
N MET A 126 -6.06 -4.95 6.16
CA MET A 126 -5.85 -5.30 4.76
C MET A 126 -4.59 -4.66 4.18
N LEU A 127 -4.28 -3.42 4.56
CA LEU A 127 -3.20 -2.66 3.94
C LEU A 127 -1.94 -2.65 4.80
N ILE A 128 -1.98 -2.09 6.01
CA ILE A 128 -0.76 -1.98 6.83
C ILE A 128 -0.21 -3.38 7.16
N ILE A 129 -1.07 -4.28 7.60
CA ILE A 129 -0.69 -5.65 7.96
C ILE A 129 -0.69 -6.54 6.71
N GLY A 130 -1.80 -6.57 5.97
CA GLY A 130 -2.00 -7.49 4.84
C GLY A 130 -1.01 -7.26 3.71
N ALA A 131 -0.93 -6.04 3.16
CA ALA A 131 -0.04 -5.76 2.05
C ALA A 131 1.44 -5.99 2.41
N THR A 132 1.86 -5.55 3.61
CA THR A 132 3.26 -5.74 4.04
C THR A 132 3.60 -7.19 4.35
N ARG A 133 2.64 -8.00 4.84
CA ARG A 133 2.83 -9.46 4.99
C ARG A 133 2.86 -10.18 3.64
N ASN A 134 2.24 -9.61 2.62
CA ASN A 134 2.22 -10.11 1.25
C ASN A 134 3.21 -9.35 0.34
N TRP A 135 4.39 -8.98 0.91
CA TRP A 135 5.58 -8.50 0.22
C TRP A 135 5.57 -7.05 -0.27
N CYS A 136 4.49 -6.28 -0.05
CA CYS A 136 4.51 -4.86 -0.40
C CYS A 136 5.54 -4.08 0.42
N ARG A 137 6.30 -3.23 -0.27
CA ARG A 137 7.36 -2.40 0.31
C ARG A 137 6.87 -1.04 0.79
N ASN A 138 5.68 -0.64 0.39
CA ASN A 138 4.99 0.57 0.80
C ASN A 138 3.49 0.32 0.91
N VAL A 139 2.80 1.28 1.48
CA VAL A 139 1.34 1.41 1.45
C VAL A 139 1.02 2.89 1.24
N LEU A 140 0.32 3.18 0.14
CA LEU A 140 -0.19 4.51 -0.16
C LEU A 140 -1.71 4.50 -0.10
N GLU A 141 -2.27 5.52 0.51
CA GLU A 141 -3.71 5.80 0.53
C GLU A 141 -4.00 6.97 -0.42
N TRP A 142 -5.11 6.93 -1.08
CA TRP A 142 -5.68 8.04 -1.81
C TRP A 142 -6.53 8.85 -0.83
N ASN A 143 -6.27 10.00 -0.53
CA ASN A 143 -5.74 11.22 -0.98
C ASN A 143 -5.01 11.90 0.21
N LEU A 144 -4.01 12.74 0.00
CA LEU A 144 -3.29 13.41 1.09
C LEU A 144 -4.14 14.48 1.78
N ALA A 145 -4.72 15.39 0.99
CA ALA A 145 -5.47 16.53 1.49
C ALA A 145 -6.57 16.93 0.52
N ALA A 146 -7.71 17.33 1.07
CA ALA A 146 -8.82 17.88 0.32
C ALA A 146 -9.49 19.00 1.14
N ASP A 147 -10.32 19.81 0.48
CA ASP A 147 -11.19 20.74 1.15
C ASP A 147 -12.47 20.04 1.71
N PRO A 148 -13.41 20.75 2.39
CA PRO A 148 -14.63 20.13 2.88
C PRO A 148 -15.56 19.55 1.81
N ASN A 149 -15.39 19.90 0.53
CA ASN A 149 -16.16 19.39 -0.61
C ASN A 149 -15.41 18.24 -1.34
N GLN A 150 -14.30 17.79 -0.80
CA GLN A 150 -13.35 16.83 -1.39
C GLN A 150 -12.67 17.33 -2.67
N ASP A 151 -12.57 18.65 -2.84
CA ASP A 151 -11.78 19.29 -3.90
C ASP A 151 -10.27 19.39 -3.50
N PRO A 152 -9.36 19.49 -4.49
CA PRO A 152 -9.61 19.57 -5.94
C PRO A 152 -9.80 18.20 -6.60
N HIS A 153 -10.75 18.11 -7.52
CA HIS A 153 -10.89 16.99 -8.44
C HIS A 153 -11.27 17.48 -9.85
N THR A 154 -10.96 16.68 -10.88
CA THR A 154 -11.39 16.97 -12.25
C THR A 154 -12.89 16.71 -12.40
N SER A 155 -13.51 17.31 -13.45
CA SER A 155 -14.88 16.96 -13.82
C SER A 155 -14.98 15.45 -14.09
N GLY A 156 -15.91 14.77 -13.41
CA GLY A 156 -16.04 13.30 -13.44
C GLY A 156 -15.05 12.56 -12.52
N GLY A 157 -14.18 13.28 -11.82
CA GLY A 157 -13.29 12.69 -10.80
C GLY A 157 -14.03 12.37 -9.49
N CYS A 158 -13.29 11.84 -8.52
CA CYS A 158 -13.86 11.39 -7.26
C CYS A 158 -14.35 12.55 -6.39
N SER A 159 -15.66 12.66 -6.20
CA SER A 159 -16.30 13.67 -5.34
C SER A 159 -16.50 13.22 -3.88
N GLN A 160 -16.02 12.02 -3.52
CA GLN A 160 -16.15 11.44 -2.18
C GLN A 160 -14.81 10.88 -1.65
N CYS A 161 -13.69 11.17 -2.31
CA CYS A 161 -12.37 10.74 -1.85
C CYS A 161 -11.88 11.64 -0.72
N LEU A 162 -12.07 11.18 0.52
CA LEU A 162 -11.70 11.92 1.72
C LEU A 162 -10.18 11.99 1.84
N GLY A 163 -9.62 13.18 1.94
CA GLY A 163 -8.19 13.34 2.23
C GLY A 163 -7.81 12.80 3.60
N ALA A 164 -6.56 12.43 3.79
CA ALA A 164 -6.02 12.13 5.12
C ALA A 164 -6.17 13.33 6.05
N ILE A 165 -6.13 14.53 5.50
CA ILE A 165 -6.50 15.77 6.18
C ILE A 165 -7.52 16.56 5.35
N THR A 166 -8.40 17.27 6.04
CA THR A 166 -9.29 18.27 5.41
C THR A 166 -8.79 19.66 5.79
N ILE A 167 -8.62 20.53 4.79
CA ILE A 167 -8.15 21.92 4.95
C ILE A 167 -9.33 22.86 4.64
N SER A 168 -9.69 23.71 5.62
CA SER A 168 -10.74 24.71 5.47
C SER A 168 -10.25 26.05 6.02
N GLY A 169 -9.73 26.93 5.16
CA GLY A 169 -9.01 28.13 5.58
C GLY A 169 -7.80 27.76 6.44
N ASP A 170 -7.74 28.28 7.67
CA ASP A 170 -6.66 27.99 8.63
C ASP A 170 -6.92 26.72 9.47
N LEU A 171 -8.05 26.04 9.28
CA LEU A 171 -8.39 24.84 10.03
C LEU A 171 -7.89 23.60 9.28
N VAL A 172 -7.24 22.69 10.02
CA VAL A 172 -6.78 21.39 9.52
C VAL A 172 -7.38 20.29 10.39
N ALA A 173 -8.31 19.52 9.83
CA ALA A 173 -8.86 18.33 10.47
C ALA A 173 -8.15 17.06 10.00
N ARG A 174 -7.96 16.09 10.90
CA ARG A 174 -7.37 14.79 10.59
C ARG A 174 -8.47 13.76 10.42
N ASN A 175 -8.44 13.05 9.31
CA ASN A 175 -9.41 12.03 8.93
C ASN A 175 -8.88 10.60 9.19
N PRO A 176 -9.69 9.54 9.02
CA PRO A 176 -9.27 8.17 9.32
C PRO A 176 -7.93 7.76 8.68
N ALA A 177 -7.69 8.07 7.40
CA ALA A 177 -6.44 7.72 6.71
C ALA A 177 -5.19 8.27 7.40
N TYR A 178 -5.27 9.47 8.01
CA TYR A 178 -4.17 10.02 8.80
C TYR A 178 -3.77 9.10 9.96
N TYR A 179 -4.75 8.59 10.70
CA TYR A 179 -4.48 7.72 11.87
C TYR A 179 -4.05 6.32 11.45
N ILE A 180 -4.63 5.78 10.37
CA ILE A 180 -4.25 4.48 9.77
C ILE A 180 -2.76 4.49 9.43
N LEU A 181 -2.34 5.47 8.63
CA LEU A 181 -0.94 5.58 8.19
C LEU A 181 0.00 5.90 9.35
N ALA A 182 -0.44 6.68 10.36
CA ALA A 182 0.40 7.09 11.48
C ALA A 182 0.94 5.91 12.29
N HIS A 183 0.21 4.78 12.39
CA HIS A 183 0.67 3.58 13.07
C HIS A 183 1.95 3.01 12.46
N ALA A 184 2.11 3.10 11.14
CA ALA A 184 3.33 2.68 10.45
C ALA A 184 4.30 3.85 10.22
N ALA A 185 3.85 4.94 9.61
CA ALA A 185 4.71 6.02 9.11
C ALA A 185 5.57 6.67 10.20
N LYS A 186 5.09 6.72 11.45
CA LYS A 186 5.85 7.28 12.57
C LYS A 186 6.99 6.37 13.03
N PHE A 187 6.82 5.04 12.98
CA PHE A 187 7.69 4.09 13.66
C PHE A 187 8.45 3.17 12.68
N VAL A 188 7.85 2.83 11.54
CA VAL A 188 8.44 1.98 10.51
C VAL A 188 9.07 2.88 9.45
N ARG A 189 10.29 3.35 9.73
CA ARG A 189 11.00 4.29 8.85
C ARG A 189 11.63 3.57 7.64
N PRO A 190 11.95 4.30 6.56
CA PRO A 190 12.67 3.74 5.41
C PRO A 190 13.90 2.95 5.82
N GLY A 191 14.10 1.78 5.22
CA GLY A 191 15.13 0.81 5.59
C GLY A 191 14.71 -0.19 6.67
N SER A 192 13.49 -0.08 7.23
CA SER A 192 12.95 -1.11 8.10
C SER A 192 12.66 -2.39 7.32
N VAL A 193 12.89 -3.54 7.96
CA VAL A 193 12.69 -4.87 7.37
C VAL A 193 11.60 -5.60 8.15
N ARG A 194 10.61 -6.16 7.44
CA ARG A 194 9.60 -7.01 8.07
C ARG A 194 10.27 -8.26 8.66
N ILE A 195 9.92 -8.58 9.90
CA ILE A 195 10.35 -9.79 10.58
C ILE A 195 9.14 -10.67 10.87
N GLU A 196 9.39 -11.95 11.15
CA GLU A 196 8.34 -12.91 11.43
C GLU A 196 7.58 -12.56 12.71
N SER A 197 6.27 -12.73 12.68
CA SER A 197 5.38 -12.65 13.84
C SER A 197 4.17 -13.56 13.65
N THR A 198 3.73 -14.19 14.74
CA THR A 198 2.56 -15.07 14.75
C THR A 198 1.27 -14.27 14.84
N ILE A 199 0.19 -14.79 14.24
CA ILE A 199 -1.18 -14.21 14.34
C ILE A 199 -2.01 -15.13 15.23
N PRO A 200 -2.19 -14.83 16.53
CA PRO A 200 -3.03 -15.61 17.41
C PRO A 200 -4.51 -15.19 17.27
N GLY A 201 -5.29 -15.99 16.56
CA GLY A 201 -6.71 -15.73 16.34
C GLY A 201 -6.99 -14.40 15.63
N SER A 202 -7.77 -13.53 16.27
CA SER A 202 -8.19 -12.22 15.73
C SER A 202 -7.21 -11.08 16.02
N LEU A 203 -6.02 -11.37 16.54
CA LEU A 203 -4.96 -10.39 16.79
C LEU A 203 -4.06 -10.27 15.55
N TYR A 204 -4.59 -9.66 14.49
CA TYR A 204 -3.82 -9.41 13.27
C TYR A 204 -2.64 -8.49 13.59
N ASN A 205 -1.47 -8.80 13.04
CA ASN A 205 -0.28 -8.03 13.36
C ASN A 205 0.79 -8.14 12.27
N VAL A 206 1.74 -7.21 12.31
CA VAL A 206 2.98 -7.27 11.54
C VAL A 206 4.12 -6.69 12.37
N ALA A 207 5.30 -7.28 12.26
CA ALA A 207 6.50 -6.84 12.98
C ALA A 207 7.60 -6.39 12.01
N PHE A 208 8.35 -5.37 12.44
CA PHE A 208 9.48 -4.82 11.69
C PHE A 208 10.69 -4.65 12.60
N ARG A 209 11.88 -4.74 11.99
CA ARG A 209 13.13 -4.28 12.59
C ARG A 209 13.57 -3.02 11.86
N THR A 210 13.76 -1.94 12.60
CA THR A 210 14.19 -0.64 12.08
C THR A 210 15.71 -0.59 11.85
N PRO A 211 16.22 0.38 11.06
CA PRO A 211 17.66 0.53 10.85
C PRO A 211 18.46 0.78 12.12
N ASP A 212 17.87 1.41 13.15
CA ASP A 212 18.48 1.63 14.46
C ASP A 212 18.33 0.42 15.41
N GLY A 213 17.86 -0.72 14.89
CA GLY A 213 17.79 -1.99 15.59
C GLY A 213 16.56 -2.20 16.47
N LYS A 214 15.67 -1.22 16.60
CA LYS A 214 14.41 -1.37 17.34
C LYS A 214 13.46 -2.32 16.61
N LYS A 215 12.57 -2.92 17.37
CA LYS A 215 11.45 -3.70 16.85
C LYS A 215 10.17 -2.90 16.97
N VAL A 216 9.36 -2.96 15.94
CA VAL A 216 8.03 -2.33 15.89
C VAL A 216 7.01 -3.41 15.61
N LEU A 217 5.99 -3.54 16.45
CA LEU A 217 4.87 -4.45 16.26
C LEU A 217 3.58 -3.63 16.19
N ILE A 218 2.86 -3.73 15.09
CA ILE A 218 1.54 -3.14 14.89
C ILE A 218 0.52 -4.27 15.05
N VAL A 219 -0.45 -4.10 15.97
CA VAL A 219 -1.45 -5.11 16.31
C VAL A 219 -2.84 -4.50 16.19
N LEU A 220 -3.73 -5.16 15.44
CA LEU A 220 -5.18 -4.91 15.42
C LEU A 220 -5.87 -6.01 16.23
N ASN A 221 -6.72 -5.62 17.17
CA ASN A 221 -7.71 -6.53 17.76
C ASN A 221 -9.00 -6.50 16.92
N ASP A 222 -9.15 -7.45 16.00
CA ASP A 222 -10.32 -7.61 15.12
C ASP A 222 -11.42 -8.49 15.73
N ASP A 223 -11.40 -8.63 17.05
CA ASP A 223 -12.44 -9.36 17.79
C ASP A 223 -13.55 -8.40 18.27
N ALA A 224 -14.74 -8.93 18.47
CA ALA A 224 -15.85 -8.20 19.06
C ALA A 224 -15.64 -7.85 20.55
N THR A 225 -14.64 -8.46 21.18
CA THR A 225 -14.30 -8.26 22.60
C THR A 225 -12.87 -7.78 22.78
N SER A 226 -12.63 -7.18 23.94
CA SER A 226 -11.28 -6.82 24.35
C SER A 226 -10.39 -8.05 24.52
N ARG A 227 -9.12 -7.93 24.13
CA ARG A 227 -8.13 -9.01 24.24
C ARG A 227 -6.94 -8.62 25.09
N VAL A 228 -6.58 -9.51 26.01
CA VAL A 228 -5.29 -9.50 26.70
C VAL A 228 -4.36 -10.45 25.94
N PHE A 229 -3.15 -10.04 25.65
CA PHE A 229 -2.17 -10.85 24.92
C PHE A 229 -0.75 -10.56 25.39
N ARG A 230 0.18 -11.45 25.02
CA ARG A 230 1.59 -11.33 25.36
C ARG A 230 2.41 -11.12 24.10
N ILE A 231 3.25 -10.09 24.13
CA ILE A 231 4.30 -9.88 23.14
C ILE A 231 5.56 -10.56 23.70
N LYS A 232 6.07 -11.56 22.97
CA LYS A 232 7.28 -12.29 23.35
C LYS A 232 8.39 -12.04 22.35
N ASP A 233 9.58 -11.74 22.84
CA ASP A 233 10.78 -11.54 22.04
C ASP A 233 11.98 -12.17 22.77
N GLY A 234 12.30 -13.40 22.39
CA GLY A 234 13.27 -14.23 23.13
C GLY A 234 12.84 -14.42 24.58
N ALA A 235 13.69 -14.01 25.51
CA ALA A 235 13.41 -14.06 26.94
C ALA A 235 12.58 -12.87 27.46
N LYS A 236 12.35 -11.85 26.66
CA LYS A 236 11.55 -10.67 27.05
C LYS A 236 10.07 -10.91 26.78
N GLU A 237 9.24 -10.41 27.69
CA GLU A 237 7.79 -10.54 27.61
C GLU A 237 7.11 -9.26 28.10
N LEU A 238 6.06 -8.84 27.38
CA LEU A 238 5.17 -7.74 27.74
C LEU A 238 3.73 -8.23 27.70
N LEU A 239 2.99 -8.04 28.80
CA LEU A 239 1.54 -8.22 28.82
C LEU A 239 0.86 -6.93 28.33
N SER A 240 -0.04 -7.05 27.37
CA SER A 240 -0.77 -5.93 26.82
C SER A 240 -2.26 -6.21 26.68
N TYR A 241 -3.02 -5.16 26.43
CA TYR A 241 -4.48 -5.17 26.30
C TYR A 241 -4.89 -4.25 25.16
N LEU A 242 -5.83 -4.72 24.32
CA LEU A 242 -6.49 -3.92 23.29
C LEU A 242 -7.99 -4.11 23.36
N LYS A 243 -8.73 -2.99 23.32
CA LYS A 243 -10.19 -3.00 23.15
C LYS A 243 -10.55 -3.58 21.77
N SER A 244 -11.81 -4.02 21.62
CA SER A 244 -12.37 -4.38 20.31
C SER A 244 -12.13 -3.27 19.29
N GLY A 245 -11.72 -3.62 18.06
CA GLY A 245 -11.48 -2.71 16.95
C GLY A 245 -10.30 -1.76 17.12
N SER A 246 -9.49 -1.91 18.20
CA SER A 246 -8.36 -0.99 18.43
C SER A 246 -7.08 -1.49 17.79
N VAL A 247 -6.23 -0.52 17.42
CA VAL A 247 -4.86 -0.75 16.92
C VAL A 247 -3.86 -0.25 17.96
N GLY A 248 -2.83 -1.06 18.24
CA GLY A 248 -1.70 -0.68 19.07
C GLY A 248 -0.38 -0.80 18.30
N THR A 249 0.53 0.16 18.50
CA THR A 249 1.90 0.08 18.00
C THR A 249 2.86 0.02 19.17
N TYR A 250 3.67 -1.03 19.21
CA TYR A 250 4.64 -1.32 20.26
C TYR A 250 6.05 -1.20 19.71
N VAL A 251 6.93 -0.53 20.47
CA VAL A 251 8.32 -0.27 20.06
C VAL A 251 9.25 -0.58 21.21
N TRP A 252 10.29 -1.38 20.97
CA TRP A 252 11.31 -1.74 21.99
C TRP A 252 12.69 -1.96 21.39
#